data_7d5578b55469d844fc088649395d58e2
#
_entry.id   7d5578b55469d844fc088649395d58e2
#
_cell.length_a   1.000
_cell.length_b   1.000
_cell.length_c   1.000
_cell.angle_alpha   90.00
_cell.angle_beta   90.00
_cell.angle_gamma   90.00
#
_symmetry.space_group_name_H-M   'P 1'
#
loop_
_entity.id
_entity.type
_entity.pdbx_description
1 polymer ?
#
loop_
_entity_poly.entity_id
_entity_poly.type
_entity_poly.pdbx_seq_one_letter_code
_entity_poly.pdbx_strand_id
1 'polypeptide(L)'
;MKSAFIRPVAALLLSLGSVASAAPATAGHAAACVAALKGQEASLAATLKSGAAVEPELLRVVRSGFAIIGRQYLAGLREAEARRLLESAEQDFMALPPDTRKFRQARCLAEGERIYAESSALERGFITTAAQRRIKRMRSR
;
A
#
# COMPACT_ATOMS: atom_id res chain seq x y z
N MET A 1 12.40 61.62 40.80
CA MET A 1 12.44 61.15 39.39
C MET A 1 13.12 59.81 39.33
N LYS A 2 12.38 58.71 39.31
CA LYS A 2 12.93 57.38 39.11
C LYS A 2 11.97 56.62 38.16
N SER A 3 12.41 56.51 36.93
CA SER A 3 11.70 55.78 35.90
C SER A 3 11.95 54.30 36.06
N ALA A 4 10.92 53.55 36.34
CA ALA A 4 10.96 52.08 36.34
C ALA A 4 10.72 51.55 34.94
N PHE A 5 11.75 50.94 34.38
CA PHE A 5 11.66 50.19 33.11
C PHE A 5 11.05 48.84 33.38
N ILE A 6 9.82 48.62 32.91
CA ILE A 6 9.19 47.30 32.89
C ILE A 6 9.56 46.65 31.55
N ARG A 7 10.35 45.57 31.60
CA ARG A 7 10.65 44.72 30.46
C ARG A 7 9.48 43.77 30.28
N PRO A 8 8.91 43.64 29.06
CA PRO A 8 7.99 42.54 28.80
C PRO A 8 8.78 41.26 28.58
N VAL A 9 8.48 40.25 29.39
CA VAL A 9 8.91 38.88 29.18
C VAL A 9 8.13 38.35 28.00
N ALA A 10 8.80 38.15 26.88
CA ALA A 10 8.23 37.45 25.72
C ALA A 10 8.08 35.97 26.07
N ALA A 11 6.86 35.55 26.32
CA ALA A 11 6.50 34.15 26.44
C ALA A 11 6.64 33.46 25.07
N LEU A 12 7.70 32.67 24.93
CA LEU A 12 7.90 31.79 23.78
C LEU A 12 6.90 30.63 23.90
N LEU A 13 5.76 30.76 23.23
CA LEU A 13 4.82 29.68 23.01
C LEU A 13 5.49 28.67 22.05
N LEU A 14 6.09 27.66 22.59
CA LEU A 14 6.44 26.44 21.88
C LEU A 14 5.13 25.78 21.44
N SER A 15 4.70 26.08 20.23
CA SER A 15 3.68 25.30 19.54
C SER A 15 4.28 23.92 19.26
N LEU A 16 4.00 22.99 20.17
CA LEU A 16 4.13 21.57 19.92
C LEU A 16 3.17 21.27 18.76
N GLY A 17 3.70 21.33 17.55
CA GLY A 17 3.00 20.88 16.38
C GLY A 17 2.63 19.41 16.61
N SER A 18 1.33 19.16 16.82
CA SER A 18 0.79 17.82 16.79
C SER A 18 1.19 17.21 15.45
N VAL A 19 2.11 16.26 15.49
CA VAL A 19 2.40 15.42 14.34
C VAL A 19 1.12 14.63 14.11
N ALA A 20 0.25 15.16 13.26
CA ALA A 20 -0.95 14.46 12.84
C ALA A 20 -0.52 13.09 12.34
N SER A 21 -1.02 12.06 12.98
CA SER A 21 -0.76 10.67 12.65
C SER A 21 -1.20 10.43 11.20
N ALA A 22 -0.26 10.49 10.25
CA ALA A 22 -0.51 10.21 8.84
C ALA A 22 -0.81 8.73 8.56
N ALA A 23 -0.62 7.85 9.57
CA ALA A 23 -0.78 6.40 9.47
C ALA A 23 -2.19 5.94 9.03
N PRO A 24 -3.33 6.44 9.54
CA PRO A 24 -4.65 5.92 9.15
C PRO A 24 -5.01 6.19 7.68
N ALA A 25 -4.72 7.39 7.17
CA ALA A 25 -4.99 7.74 5.77
C ALA A 25 -4.09 6.95 4.81
N THR A 26 -2.83 6.75 5.16
CA THR A 26 -1.85 5.97 4.38
C THR A 26 -2.21 4.50 4.35
N ALA A 27 -2.66 3.91 5.46
CA ALA A 27 -3.10 2.52 5.54
C ALA A 27 -4.38 2.28 4.71
N GLY A 28 -5.33 3.20 4.73
CA GLY A 28 -6.54 3.15 3.91
C GLY A 28 -6.23 3.22 2.41
N HIS A 29 -5.34 4.10 2.00
CA HIS A 29 -4.87 4.18 0.62
C HIS A 29 -4.15 2.89 0.19
N ALA A 30 -3.27 2.36 1.03
CA ALA A 30 -2.57 1.10 0.76
C ALA A 30 -3.56 -0.06 0.60
N ALA A 31 -4.58 -0.17 1.46
CA ALA A 31 -5.62 -1.17 1.35
C ALA A 31 -6.41 -1.04 0.04
N ALA A 32 -6.74 0.19 -0.38
CA ALA A 32 -7.40 0.45 -1.66
C ALA A 32 -6.54 0.01 -2.86
N CYS A 33 -5.24 0.23 -2.80
CA CYS A 33 -4.31 -0.23 -3.83
C CYS A 33 -4.16 -1.77 -3.83
N VAL A 34 -4.04 -2.40 -2.68
CA VAL A 34 -3.98 -3.87 -2.58
C VAL A 34 -5.27 -4.50 -3.13
N ALA A 35 -6.45 -3.95 -2.81
CA ALA A 35 -7.72 -4.41 -3.36
C ALA A 35 -7.76 -4.32 -4.90
N ALA A 36 -7.30 -3.21 -5.47
CA ALA A 36 -7.22 -3.03 -6.92
C ALA A 36 -6.28 -4.06 -7.58
N LEU A 37 -5.10 -4.29 -6.99
CA LEU A 37 -4.13 -5.28 -7.48
C LEU A 37 -4.62 -6.72 -7.33
N LYS A 38 -5.36 -7.06 -6.26
CA LYS A 38 -6.02 -8.36 -6.12
C LYS A 38 -7.03 -8.62 -7.23
N GLY A 39 -7.78 -7.61 -7.64
CA GLY A 39 -8.68 -7.71 -8.80
C GLY A 39 -7.93 -8.02 -10.10
N GLN A 40 -6.81 -7.36 -10.34
CA GLN A 40 -5.96 -7.63 -11.50
C GLN A 40 -5.29 -9.01 -11.41
N GLU A 41 -4.80 -9.39 -10.23
CA GLU A 41 -4.24 -10.72 -9.96
C GLU A 41 -5.25 -11.83 -10.30
N ALA A 42 -6.50 -11.70 -9.85
CA ALA A 42 -7.54 -12.70 -10.14
C ALA A 42 -7.79 -12.86 -11.64
N SER A 43 -7.83 -11.76 -12.39
CA SER A 43 -7.97 -11.78 -13.85
C SER A 43 -6.79 -12.47 -14.54
N LEU A 44 -5.57 -12.13 -14.16
CA LEU A 44 -4.35 -12.73 -14.71
C LEU A 44 -4.21 -14.21 -14.33
N ALA A 45 -4.59 -14.60 -13.11
CA ALA A 45 -4.59 -15.99 -12.68
C ALA A 45 -5.56 -16.84 -13.49
N ALA A 46 -6.74 -16.32 -13.83
CA ALA A 46 -7.69 -17.00 -14.73
C ALA A 46 -7.09 -17.19 -16.13
N THR A 47 -6.42 -16.16 -16.65
CA THR A 47 -5.74 -16.21 -17.95
C THR A 47 -4.55 -17.20 -17.94
N LEU A 48 -3.80 -17.25 -16.86
CA LEU A 48 -2.70 -18.22 -16.68
C LEU A 48 -3.20 -19.66 -16.76
N LYS A 49 -4.35 -19.96 -16.15
CA LYS A 49 -4.97 -21.31 -16.21
C LYS A 49 -5.41 -21.71 -17.60
N SER A 50 -5.71 -20.76 -18.47
CA SER A 50 -6.02 -21.02 -19.89
C SER A 50 -4.78 -21.27 -20.75
N GLY A 51 -3.58 -21.24 -20.18
CA GLY A 51 -2.32 -21.53 -20.85
C GLY A 51 -1.62 -20.31 -21.48
N ALA A 52 -2.13 -19.09 -21.24
CA ALA A 52 -1.49 -17.88 -21.76
C ALA A 52 -0.23 -17.51 -20.96
N ALA A 53 0.77 -16.91 -21.65
CA ALA A 53 2.06 -16.53 -21.07
C ALA A 53 2.00 -15.20 -20.29
N VAL A 54 1.16 -15.14 -19.24
CA VAL A 54 0.94 -13.92 -18.42
C VAL A 54 1.71 -13.94 -17.10
N GLU A 55 2.55 -14.93 -16.87
CA GLU A 55 3.26 -15.07 -15.59
C GLU A 55 4.16 -13.89 -15.23
N PRO A 56 4.93 -13.30 -16.15
CA PRO A 56 5.76 -12.13 -15.82
C PRO A 56 4.90 -10.94 -15.34
N GLU A 57 3.75 -10.69 -15.95
CA GLU A 57 2.83 -9.64 -15.54
C GLU A 57 2.18 -9.97 -14.19
N LEU A 58 1.74 -11.20 -14.00
CA LEU A 58 1.20 -11.67 -12.73
C LEU A 58 2.23 -11.49 -11.60
N LEU A 59 3.50 -11.82 -11.84
CA LEU A 59 4.57 -11.62 -10.87
C LEU A 59 4.74 -10.14 -10.50
N ARG A 60 4.68 -9.24 -11.49
CA ARG A 60 4.75 -7.80 -11.24
C ARG A 60 3.60 -7.33 -10.34
N VAL A 61 2.37 -7.75 -10.63
CA VAL A 61 1.17 -7.38 -9.87
C VAL A 61 1.25 -7.90 -8.43
N VAL A 62 1.53 -9.18 -8.25
CA VAL A 62 1.63 -9.81 -6.91
C VAL A 62 2.76 -9.18 -6.09
N ARG A 63 3.92 -8.98 -6.68
CA ARG A 63 5.08 -8.35 -6.05
C ARG A 63 4.77 -6.92 -5.60
N SER A 64 4.07 -6.15 -6.43
CA SER A 64 3.66 -4.79 -6.11
C SER A 64 2.69 -4.75 -4.94
N GLY A 65 1.73 -5.66 -4.87
CA GLY A 65 0.83 -5.80 -3.72
C GLY A 65 1.58 -6.12 -2.42
N PHE A 66 2.53 -7.05 -2.45
CA PHE A 66 3.37 -7.35 -1.30
C PHE A 66 4.27 -6.18 -0.87
N ALA A 67 4.79 -5.40 -1.82
CA ALA A 67 5.58 -4.22 -1.51
C ALA A 67 4.76 -3.15 -0.78
N ILE A 68 3.54 -2.89 -1.24
CA ILE A 68 2.63 -1.92 -0.62
C ILE A 68 2.28 -2.34 0.79
N ILE A 69 1.80 -3.58 0.99
CA ILE A 69 1.38 -4.03 2.32
C ILE A 69 2.57 -4.20 3.27
N GLY A 70 3.70 -4.66 2.78
CA GLY A 70 4.93 -4.81 3.57
C GLY A 70 5.39 -3.49 4.17
N ARG A 71 5.34 -2.39 3.41
CA ARG A 71 5.64 -1.05 3.91
C ARG A 71 4.71 -0.64 5.05
N GLN A 72 3.43 -1.00 4.99
CA GLN A 72 2.47 -0.69 6.05
C GLN A 72 2.73 -1.52 7.33
N TYR A 73 3.08 -2.78 7.20
CA TYR A 73 3.48 -3.59 8.36
C TYR A 73 4.75 -3.04 9.04
N LEU A 74 5.73 -2.61 8.25
CA LEU A 74 6.93 -1.96 8.78
C LEU A 74 6.61 -0.62 9.48
N ALA A 75 5.56 0.08 9.04
CA ALA A 75 5.05 1.29 9.67
C ALA A 75 4.16 1.02 10.90
N GLY A 76 3.93 -0.25 11.28
CA GLY A 76 3.21 -0.63 12.49
C GLY A 76 1.74 -1.04 12.28
N LEU A 77 1.28 -1.21 11.03
CA LEU A 77 -0.06 -1.72 10.76
C LEU A 77 -0.20 -3.14 11.34
N ARG A 78 -1.28 -3.39 12.08
CA ARG A 78 -1.59 -4.70 12.65
C ARG A 78 -2.42 -5.54 11.70
N GLU A 79 -2.25 -6.87 11.74
CA GLU A 79 -2.94 -7.80 10.86
C GLU A 79 -4.48 -7.66 10.92
N ALA A 80 -5.07 -7.57 12.11
CA ALA A 80 -6.51 -7.44 12.27
C ALA A 80 -7.06 -6.15 11.65
N GLU A 81 -6.31 -5.05 11.75
CA GLU A 81 -6.65 -3.77 11.13
C GLU A 81 -6.48 -3.83 9.61
N ALA A 82 -5.36 -4.40 9.13
CA ALA A 82 -5.11 -4.61 7.71
C ALA A 82 -6.24 -5.41 7.05
N ARG A 83 -6.70 -6.47 7.70
CA ARG A 83 -7.81 -7.31 7.20
C ARG A 83 -9.09 -6.50 7.06
N ARG A 84 -9.50 -5.74 8.08
CA ARG A 84 -10.71 -4.91 8.03
C ARG A 84 -10.64 -3.85 6.94
N LEU A 85 -9.50 -3.16 6.82
CA LEU A 85 -9.30 -2.16 5.79
C LEU A 85 -9.36 -2.78 4.39
N LEU A 86 -8.78 -3.97 4.21
CA LEU A 86 -8.80 -4.66 2.92
C LEU A 86 -10.20 -5.12 2.53
N GLU A 87 -10.96 -5.71 3.46
CA GLU A 87 -12.34 -6.13 3.21
C GLU A 87 -13.22 -4.96 2.76
N SER A 88 -13.13 -3.82 3.44
CA SER A 88 -13.84 -2.60 3.05
C SER A 88 -13.38 -2.09 1.68
N ALA A 89 -12.07 -2.06 1.45
CA ALA A 89 -11.50 -1.60 0.18
C ALA A 89 -11.86 -2.50 -1.02
N GLU A 90 -11.98 -3.81 -0.82
CA GLU A 90 -12.43 -4.75 -1.84
C GLU A 90 -13.89 -4.50 -2.24
N GLN A 91 -14.77 -4.26 -1.27
CA GLN A 91 -16.16 -3.89 -1.53
C GLN A 91 -16.27 -2.59 -2.31
N ASP A 92 -15.54 -1.56 -1.87
CA ASP A 92 -15.50 -0.26 -2.55
C ASP A 92 -14.96 -0.38 -3.99
N PHE A 93 -13.91 -1.17 -4.18
CA PHE A 93 -13.32 -1.41 -5.50
C PHE A 93 -14.31 -2.10 -6.45
N MET A 94 -15.04 -3.09 -5.98
CA MET A 94 -16.03 -3.81 -6.79
C MET A 94 -17.22 -2.93 -7.18
N ALA A 95 -17.54 -1.92 -6.40
CA ALA A 95 -18.60 -0.94 -6.69
C ALA A 95 -18.18 0.09 -7.75
N LEU A 96 -16.90 0.20 -8.10
CA LEU A 96 -16.43 1.16 -9.08
C LEU A 96 -16.79 0.75 -10.52
N PRO A 97 -17.03 1.73 -11.42
CA PRO A 97 -17.14 1.48 -12.85
C PRO A 97 -15.89 0.78 -13.42
N PRO A 98 -16.01 -0.05 -14.48
CA PRO A 98 -14.89 -0.80 -15.04
C PRO A 98 -13.68 0.05 -15.43
N ASP A 99 -13.89 1.20 -16.06
CA ASP A 99 -12.80 2.08 -16.47
C ASP A 99 -12.09 2.72 -15.27
N THR A 100 -12.83 3.08 -14.23
CA THR A 100 -12.25 3.57 -12.97
C THR A 100 -11.43 2.48 -12.28
N ARG A 101 -11.90 1.22 -12.31
CA ARG A 101 -11.12 0.08 -11.79
C ARG A 101 -9.79 -0.09 -12.53
N LYS A 102 -9.80 -0.07 -13.87
CA LYS A 102 -8.58 -0.17 -14.69
C LYS A 102 -7.60 0.95 -14.40
N PHE A 103 -8.09 2.20 -14.32
CA PHE A 103 -7.25 3.35 -14.00
C PHE A 103 -6.61 3.21 -12.61
N ARG A 104 -7.38 2.78 -11.61
CA ARG A 104 -6.87 2.55 -10.25
C ARG A 104 -5.84 1.43 -10.22
N GLN A 105 -6.08 0.32 -10.92
CA GLN A 105 -5.13 -0.78 -11.06
C GLN A 105 -3.78 -0.31 -11.63
N ALA A 106 -3.80 0.47 -12.71
CA ALA A 106 -2.59 1.00 -13.32
C ALA A 106 -1.80 1.91 -12.37
N ARG A 107 -2.49 2.81 -11.66
CA ARG A 107 -1.85 3.70 -10.68
C ARG A 107 -1.25 2.93 -9.50
N CYS A 108 -1.99 1.98 -8.95
CA CYS A 108 -1.53 1.17 -7.83
C CYS A 108 -0.38 0.23 -8.21
N LEU A 109 -0.37 -0.28 -9.44
CA LEU A 109 0.76 -1.06 -9.95
C LEU A 109 2.02 -0.19 -10.02
N ALA A 110 1.94 1.00 -10.59
CA ALA A 110 3.07 1.93 -10.65
C ALA A 110 3.59 2.31 -9.26
N GLU A 111 2.69 2.55 -8.30
CA GLU A 111 3.06 2.83 -6.91
C GLU A 111 3.76 1.63 -6.26
N GLY A 112 3.24 0.43 -6.42
CA GLY A 112 3.84 -0.79 -5.88
C GLY A 112 5.21 -1.09 -6.49
N GLU A 113 5.39 -0.87 -7.78
CA GLU A 113 6.69 -1.00 -8.46
C GLU A 113 7.71 0.01 -7.93
N ARG A 114 7.29 1.25 -7.70
CA ARG A 114 8.15 2.28 -7.09
C ARG A 114 8.58 1.88 -5.67
N ILE A 115 7.63 1.44 -4.83
CA ILE A 115 7.91 0.98 -3.47
C ILE A 115 8.88 -0.21 -3.49
N TYR A 116 8.67 -1.17 -4.39
CA TYR A 116 9.57 -2.31 -4.55
C TYR A 116 10.98 -1.86 -4.96
N ALA A 117 11.11 -0.93 -5.89
CA ALA A 117 12.41 -0.40 -6.32
C ALA A 117 13.15 0.34 -5.20
N GLU A 118 12.44 1.06 -4.35
CA GLU A 118 12.99 1.77 -3.20
C GLU A 118 13.34 0.84 -2.01
N SER A 119 12.85 -0.39 -2.00
CA SER A 119 13.10 -1.37 -0.94
C SER A 119 14.55 -1.84 -0.96
N SER A 120 15.08 -2.26 0.18
CA SER A 120 16.42 -2.86 0.28
C SER A 120 16.52 -4.17 -0.52
N ALA A 121 17.72 -4.59 -0.83
CA ALA A 121 17.96 -5.86 -1.54
C ALA A 121 17.36 -7.06 -0.78
N LEU A 122 17.45 -7.05 0.55
CA LEU A 122 16.88 -8.10 1.40
C LEU A 122 15.35 -8.12 1.32
N GLU A 123 14.70 -6.96 1.45
CA GLU A 123 13.24 -6.82 1.35
C GLU A 123 12.76 -7.26 -0.04
N ARG A 124 13.41 -6.83 -1.11
CA ARG A 124 13.09 -7.29 -2.47
C ARG A 124 13.18 -8.79 -2.63
N GLY A 125 14.18 -9.42 -2.00
CA GLY A 125 14.32 -10.88 -1.99
C GLY A 125 13.12 -11.56 -1.32
N PHE A 126 12.70 -11.08 -0.16
CA PHE A 126 11.52 -11.61 0.54
C PHE A 126 10.23 -11.40 -0.25
N ILE A 127 10.01 -10.20 -0.77
CA ILE A 127 8.83 -9.86 -1.58
C ILE A 127 8.75 -10.77 -2.81
N THR A 128 9.84 -10.93 -3.54
CA THR A 128 9.90 -11.77 -4.74
C THR A 128 9.63 -13.25 -4.42
N THR A 129 10.25 -13.77 -3.37
CA THR A 129 10.03 -15.15 -2.93
C THR A 129 8.58 -15.40 -2.51
N ALA A 130 7.97 -14.47 -1.77
CA ALA A 130 6.57 -14.55 -1.38
C ALA A 130 5.63 -14.52 -2.60
N ALA A 131 5.91 -13.65 -3.57
CA ALA A 131 5.15 -13.55 -4.81
C ALA A 131 5.24 -14.86 -5.64
N GLN A 132 6.42 -15.41 -5.81
CA GLN A 132 6.63 -16.68 -6.52
C GLN A 132 5.90 -17.85 -5.86
N ARG A 133 5.95 -17.94 -4.51
CA ARG A 133 5.21 -18.96 -3.75
C ARG A 133 3.70 -18.83 -3.94
N ARG A 134 3.18 -17.60 -3.99
CA ARG A 134 1.76 -17.34 -4.24
C ARG A 134 1.35 -17.81 -5.64
N ILE A 135 2.12 -17.47 -6.67
CA ILE A 135 1.86 -17.90 -8.06
C ILE A 135 1.91 -19.41 -8.19
N LYS A 136 2.89 -20.06 -7.56
CA LYS A 136 2.96 -21.53 -7.53
C LYS A 136 1.69 -22.16 -6.96
N ARG A 137 1.15 -21.59 -5.87
CA ARG A 137 -0.12 -22.07 -5.29
C ARG A 137 -1.32 -21.84 -6.21
N MET A 138 -1.34 -20.79 -7.01
CA MET A 138 -2.41 -20.55 -7.99
C MET A 138 -2.42 -21.58 -9.11
N ARG A 139 -1.24 -22.04 -9.53
CA ARG A 139 -1.10 -23.08 -10.56
C ARG A 139 -1.55 -24.46 -10.09
N SER A 140 -1.39 -24.76 -8.80
CA SER A 140 -1.68 -26.08 -8.23
C SER A 140 -3.15 -26.28 -7.82
N ARG A 141 -3.99 -25.26 -7.97
CA ARG A 141 -5.44 -25.29 -7.69
C ARG A 141 -6.23 -25.29 -9.00
#